data_7a52b52e9a6b0c551f44a8ce4599730d
#
_entry.id   7a52b52e9a6b0c551f44a8ce4599730d
#
_cell.length_a   1.000
_cell.length_b   1.000
_cell.length_c   1.000
_cell.angle_alpha   90.00
_cell.angle_beta   90.00
_cell.angle_gamma   90.00
#
_symmetry.space_group_name_H-M   'P 1'
#
loop_
_entity.id
_entity.type
_entity.pdbx_description
1 polymer ?
#
loop_
_entity_poly.entity_id
_entity_poly.type
_entity_poly.pdbx_seq_one_letter_code
_entity_poly.pdbx_strand_id
1 'polypeptide(L)'
;RPLTDAVNAALDARLGGDGETGPDEAPEPVAVVMADLALATPAALDRLFAAGREADVAVVPGRGGGTNAFVASHPDFRVDYHGASYLDHREIAAEVGAAFAAVDSQRLGTDVDEPADLAEVLIHGEGRAAAWLREAGFALDASEGRVTVVRD
;
A
#
# COMPACT_ATOMS: atom_id res chain seq x y z
N ARG A 1 -13.35 -10.54 -7.80
CA ARG A 1 -13.51 -9.27 -7.02
C ARG A 1 -12.92 -8.13 -7.81
N PRO A 2 -13.61 -6.97 -7.97
CA PRO A 2 -13.19 -5.94 -8.92
C PRO A 2 -11.76 -5.43 -8.72
N LEU A 3 -11.30 -5.24 -7.47
CA LEU A 3 -9.94 -4.80 -7.18
C LEU A 3 -8.91 -5.88 -7.53
N THR A 4 -9.11 -7.11 -7.06
CA THR A 4 -8.24 -8.25 -7.39
C THR A 4 -8.10 -8.42 -8.89
N ASP A 5 -9.23 -8.41 -9.62
CA ASP A 5 -9.24 -8.59 -11.07
C ASP A 5 -8.51 -7.46 -11.80
N ALA A 6 -8.72 -6.21 -11.37
CA ALA A 6 -8.07 -5.04 -11.98
C ALA A 6 -6.55 -5.04 -11.74
N VAL A 7 -6.11 -5.36 -10.52
CA VAL A 7 -4.68 -5.40 -10.19
C VAL A 7 -4.00 -6.57 -10.90
N ASN A 8 -4.62 -7.76 -10.92
CA ASN A 8 -4.06 -8.91 -11.65
C ASN A 8 -3.98 -8.67 -13.16
N ALA A 9 -4.97 -8.00 -13.76
CA ALA A 9 -4.88 -7.61 -15.16
C ALA A 9 -3.71 -6.66 -15.43
N ALA A 10 -3.40 -5.73 -14.51
CA ALA A 10 -2.23 -4.85 -14.62
C ALA A 10 -0.91 -5.64 -14.46
N LEU A 11 -0.86 -6.61 -13.55
CA LEU A 11 0.30 -7.50 -13.38
C LEU A 11 0.50 -8.38 -14.61
N ASP A 12 -0.56 -8.96 -15.18
CA ASP A 12 -0.51 -9.74 -16.41
C ASP A 12 0.07 -8.92 -17.58
N ALA A 13 -0.40 -7.69 -17.73
CA ALA A 13 0.05 -6.81 -18.80
C ALA A 13 1.51 -6.34 -18.67
N ARG A 14 2.05 -6.34 -17.46
CA ARG A 14 3.40 -5.79 -17.18
C ARG A 14 4.45 -6.85 -16.86
N LEU A 15 4.07 -7.91 -16.17
CA LEU A 15 4.96 -8.99 -15.74
C LEU A 15 4.76 -10.27 -16.55
N GLY A 16 3.55 -10.47 -17.13
CA GLY A 16 3.27 -11.60 -18.01
C GLY A 16 4.04 -11.46 -19.32
N GLY A 17 4.81 -12.47 -19.68
CA GLY A 17 5.82 -12.45 -20.74
C GLY A 17 5.36 -12.32 -22.20
N ASP A 18 4.19 -11.75 -22.48
CA ASP A 18 3.68 -11.49 -23.84
C ASP A 18 4.04 -10.09 -24.37
N GLY A 19 4.77 -9.28 -23.57
CA GLY A 19 5.35 -8.03 -24.00
C GLY A 19 6.65 -8.24 -24.76
N GLU A 20 6.93 -7.41 -25.77
CA GLU A 20 8.14 -7.39 -26.60
C GLU A 20 9.44 -7.06 -25.79
N THR A 21 9.62 -7.69 -24.61
CA THR A 21 10.88 -7.64 -23.88
C THR A 21 11.84 -8.62 -24.54
N GLY A 22 13.01 -8.12 -24.94
CA GLY A 22 14.06 -8.97 -25.49
C GLY A 22 14.48 -10.05 -24.50
N PRO A 23 15.07 -11.17 -24.95
CA PRO A 23 15.39 -12.33 -24.12
C PRO A 23 16.37 -12.07 -22.96
N ASP A 24 16.92 -10.87 -22.84
CA ASP A 24 17.89 -10.46 -21.81
C ASP A 24 17.37 -9.30 -20.91
N GLU A 25 16.11 -8.89 -21.03
CA GLU A 25 15.57 -7.77 -20.25
C GLU A 25 14.68 -8.30 -19.11
N ALA A 26 15.12 -8.10 -17.87
CA ALA A 26 14.32 -8.45 -16.71
C ALA A 26 13.03 -7.61 -16.69
N PRO A 27 11.87 -8.19 -16.31
CA PRO A 27 10.63 -7.45 -16.28
C PRO A 27 10.75 -6.24 -15.34
N GLU A 28 10.22 -5.09 -15.77
CA GLU A 28 10.16 -3.90 -14.92
C GLU A 28 9.24 -4.15 -13.71
N PRO A 29 9.68 -3.83 -12.49
CA PRO A 29 8.84 -3.99 -11.30
C PRO A 29 7.56 -3.16 -11.40
N VAL A 30 6.44 -3.72 -10.96
CA VAL A 30 5.15 -3.05 -10.89
C VAL A 30 4.89 -2.64 -9.44
N ALA A 31 4.61 -1.36 -9.22
CA ALA A 31 4.17 -0.85 -7.93
C ALA A 31 2.66 -0.60 -7.93
N VAL A 32 1.97 -1.06 -6.90
CA VAL A 32 0.57 -0.74 -6.64
C VAL A 32 0.47 -0.07 -5.28
N VAL A 33 -0.19 1.08 -5.23
CA VAL A 33 -0.36 1.89 -4.01
C VAL A 33 -1.84 2.28 -3.90
N MET A 34 -2.46 2.00 -2.75
CA MET A 34 -3.85 2.38 -2.50
C MET A 34 -3.99 3.91 -2.43
N ALA A 35 -5.12 4.44 -2.89
CA ALA A 35 -5.32 5.88 -3.05
C ALA A 35 -5.71 6.61 -1.76
N ASP A 36 -6.05 5.88 -0.71
CA ASP A 36 -6.50 6.34 0.61
C ASP A 36 -5.36 6.51 1.63
N LEU A 37 -4.11 6.41 1.20
CA LEU A 37 -2.92 6.56 2.05
C LEU A 37 -2.57 8.05 2.24
N ALA A 38 -3.38 8.78 3.01
CA ALA A 38 -3.24 10.22 3.19
C ALA A 38 -1.94 10.67 3.89
N LEU A 39 -1.21 9.75 4.51
CA LEU A 39 0.09 9.97 5.15
C LEU A 39 1.29 9.66 4.24
N ALA A 40 1.05 9.16 3.03
CA ALA A 40 2.12 8.80 2.11
C ALA A 40 3.07 9.98 1.84
N THR A 41 4.37 9.68 1.82
CA THR A 41 5.42 10.64 1.50
C THR A 41 6.36 10.06 0.45
N PRO A 42 7.08 10.90 -0.32
CA PRO A 42 8.10 10.41 -1.25
C PRO A 42 9.12 9.48 -0.57
N ALA A 43 9.62 9.86 0.61
CA ALA A 43 10.59 9.03 1.35
C ALA A 43 10.02 7.66 1.78
N ALA A 44 8.72 7.55 2.07
CA ALA A 44 8.09 6.28 2.37
C ALA A 44 7.96 5.40 1.12
N LEU A 45 7.61 5.99 -0.02
CA LEU A 45 7.57 5.31 -1.31
C LEU A 45 8.96 4.87 -1.77
N ASP A 46 9.98 5.70 -1.61
CA ASP A 46 11.37 5.35 -1.94
C ASP A 46 11.86 4.12 -1.16
N ARG A 47 11.46 3.99 0.12
CA ARG A 47 11.78 2.78 0.91
C ARG A 47 11.07 1.53 0.38
N LEU A 48 9.81 1.65 -0.02
CA LEU A 48 9.08 0.55 -0.66
C LEU A 48 9.76 0.14 -1.97
N PHE A 49 10.11 1.10 -2.82
CA PHE A 49 10.79 0.83 -4.09
C PHE A 49 12.20 0.24 -3.88
N ALA A 50 12.92 0.68 -2.84
CA ALA A 50 14.20 0.08 -2.48
C ALA A 50 14.04 -1.40 -2.08
N ALA A 51 13.06 -1.72 -1.26
CA ALA A 51 12.76 -3.11 -0.89
C ALA A 51 12.37 -3.98 -2.09
N GLY A 52 11.60 -3.42 -3.04
CA GLY A 52 11.22 -4.09 -4.29
C GLY A 52 12.39 -4.31 -5.27
N ARG A 53 13.55 -3.68 -5.07
CA ARG A 53 14.78 -3.99 -5.81
C ARG A 53 15.59 -5.14 -5.18
N GLU A 54 15.34 -5.45 -3.92
CA GLU A 54 16.05 -6.48 -3.15
C GLU A 54 15.24 -7.78 -3.00
N ALA A 55 13.92 -7.72 -3.20
CA ALA A 55 13.02 -8.87 -3.14
C ALA A 55 12.10 -8.89 -4.36
N ASP A 56 11.61 -10.08 -4.73
CA ASP A 56 10.70 -10.25 -5.86
C ASP A 56 9.31 -9.65 -5.58
N VAL A 57 8.92 -9.63 -4.29
CA VAL A 57 7.67 -9.03 -3.82
C VAL A 57 7.92 -8.31 -2.49
N ALA A 58 7.77 -7.01 -2.47
CA ALA A 58 7.85 -6.19 -1.26
C ALA A 58 6.46 -5.62 -0.93
N VAL A 59 5.96 -5.84 0.27
CA VAL A 59 4.58 -5.51 0.66
C VAL A 59 4.55 -4.64 1.91
N VAL A 60 3.74 -3.59 1.89
CA VAL A 60 3.36 -2.81 3.07
C VAL A 60 2.03 -3.32 3.60
N PRO A 61 2.01 -3.95 4.78
CA PRO A 61 0.76 -4.36 5.42
C PRO A 61 -0.03 -3.14 5.92
N GLY A 62 -1.33 -3.18 5.74
CA GLY A 62 -2.26 -2.25 6.38
C GLY A 62 -2.54 -2.62 7.84
N ARG A 63 -2.97 -1.67 8.65
CA ARG A 63 -3.28 -1.86 10.09
C ARG A 63 -4.37 -2.90 10.35
N GLY A 64 -5.31 -3.08 9.41
CA GLY A 64 -6.38 -4.08 9.47
C GLY A 64 -6.01 -5.46 8.91
N GLY A 65 -4.74 -5.70 8.55
CA GLY A 65 -4.29 -6.95 7.94
C GLY A 65 -4.43 -6.99 6.42
N GLY A 66 -4.84 -5.89 5.81
CA GLY A 66 -4.86 -5.69 4.36
C GLY A 66 -3.46 -5.46 3.79
N THR A 67 -3.40 -5.23 2.48
CA THR A 67 -2.19 -4.82 1.75
C THR A 67 -2.42 -3.41 1.19
N ASN A 68 -1.71 -2.44 1.72
CA ASN A 68 -1.86 -1.04 1.34
C ASN A 68 -1.00 -0.62 0.15
N ALA A 69 0.15 -1.24 0.00
CA ALA A 69 1.03 -1.03 -1.14
C ALA A 69 1.93 -2.24 -1.35
N PHE A 70 2.38 -2.45 -2.58
CA PHE A 70 3.41 -3.45 -2.88
C PHE A 70 4.21 -3.08 -4.13
N VAL A 71 5.38 -3.71 -4.26
CA VAL A 71 6.15 -3.77 -5.50
C VAL A 71 6.37 -5.24 -5.82
N ALA A 72 6.12 -5.64 -7.06
CA ALA A 72 6.33 -7.01 -7.52
C ALA A 72 7.10 -7.02 -8.85
N SER A 73 8.03 -7.95 -8.97
CA SER A 73 8.78 -8.25 -10.21
C SER A 73 8.66 -9.71 -10.64
N HIS A 74 8.13 -10.60 -9.77
CA HIS A 74 7.97 -12.02 -10.10
C HIS A 74 6.83 -12.22 -11.12
N PRO A 75 7.07 -12.88 -12.27
CA PRO A 75 6.09 -12.99 -13.36
C PRO A 75 4.82 -13.74 -12.98
N ASP A 76 4.90 -14.69 -12.06
CA ASP A 76 3.76 -15.51 -11.64
C ASP A 76 3.05 -14.99 -10.38
N PHE A 77 3.54 -13.89 -9.76
CA PHE A 77 2.88 -13.33 -8.59
C PHE A 77 1.54 -12.70 -8.98
N ARG A 78 0.51 -13.03 -8.23
CA ARG A 78 -0.84 -12.45 -8.35
C ARG A 78 -1.34 -12.08 -6.97
N VAL A 79 -2.30 -11.17 -6.91
CA VAL A 79 -2.92 -10.72 -5.67
C VAL A 79 -4.26 -11.38 -5.43
N ASP A 80 -4.65 -11.50 -4.16
CA ASP A 80 -6.02 -11.76 -3.73
C ASP A 80 -6.37 -10.81 -2.59
N TYR A 81 -7.15 -9.77 -2.90
CA TYR A 81 -7.63 -8.80 -1.92
C TYR A 81 -8.87 -9.34 -1.22
N HIS A 82 -8.65 -10.08 -0.14
CA HIS A 82 -9.72 -10.68 0.62
C HIS A 82 -9.33 -10.80 2.09
N GLY A 83 -10.17 -10.27 2.98
CA GLY A 83 -9.93 -10.36 4.41
C GLY A 83 -8.52 -9.89 4.81
N ALA A 84 -7.71 -10.81 5.31
CA ALA A 84 -6.32 -10.54 5.69
C ALA A 84 -5.36 -10.68 4.49
N SER A 85 -5.58 -9.91 3.43
CA SER A 85 -4.87 -10.02 2.15
C SER A 85 -3.34 -9.98 2.24
N TYR A 86 -2.78 -9.38 3.31
CA TYR A 86 -1.34 -9.45 3.57
C TYR A 86 -0.86 -10.90 3.77
N LEU A 87 -1.63 -11.72 4.49
CA LEU A 87 -1.29 -13.12 4.70
C LEU A 87 -1.43 -13.92 3.40
N ASP A 88 -2.49 -13.65 2.64
CA ASP A 88 -2.73 -14.29 1.35
C ASP A 88 -1.59 -13.98 0.37
N HIS A 89 -1.17 -12.73 0.25
CA HIS A 89 -0.06 -12.34 -0.63
C HIS A 89 1.27 -12.95 -0.23
N ARG A 90 1.53 -13.13 1.08
CA ARG A 90 2.71 -13.83 1.56
C ARG A 90 2.70 -15.31 1.20
N GLU A 91 1.54 -15.97 1.31
CA GLU A 91 1.36 -17.36 0.93
C GLU A 91 1.52 -17.55 -0.58
N ILE A 92 0.85 -16.71 -1.40
CA ILE A 92 0.98 -16.72 -2.86
C ILE A 92 2.44 -16.51 -3.29
N ALA A 93 3.16 -15.57 -2.68
CA ALA A 93 4.58 -15.37 -2.98
C ALA A 93 5.41 -16.63 -2.70
N ALA A 94 5.14 -17.32 -1.59
CA ALA A 94 5.80 -18.58 -1.26
C ALA A 94 5.46 -19.71 -2.24
N GLU A 95 4.19 -19.81 -2.69
CA GLU A 95 3.74 -20.80 -3.65
C GLU A 95 4.44 -20.67 -5.01
N VAL A 96 4.68 -19.43 -5.47
CA VAL A 96 5.38 -19.18 -6.75
C VAL A 96 6.90 -19.12 -6.57
N GLY A 97 7.43 -19.29 -5.36
CA GLY A 97 8.86 -19.27 -5.07
C GLY A 97 9.49 -17.87 -5.10
N ALA A 98 8.68 -16.81 -4.96
CA ALA A 98 9.13 -15.43 -4.93
C ALA A 98 9.76 -15.06 -3.57
N ALA A 99 10.88 -14.36 -3.58
CA ALA A 99 11.46 -13.75 -2.38
C ALA A 99 10.54 -12.62 -1.88
N PHE A 100 10.07 -12.74 -0.64
CA PHE A 100 9.10 -11.82 -0.04
C PHE A 100 9.74 -10.95 1.04
N ALA A 101 9.46 -9.65 1.01
CA ALA A 101 9.84 -8.68 2.04
C ALA A 101 8.62 -7.94 2.58
N ALA A 102 8.48 -7.86 3.90
CA ALA A 102 7.54 -6.95 4.56
C ALA A 102 8.22 -5.60 4.78
N VAL A 103 7.55 -4.52 4.38
CA VAL A 103 8.02 -3.15 4.58
C VAL A 103 7.21 -2.52 5.71
N ASP A 104 7.84 -2.33 6.86
CA ASP A 104 7.22 -1.62 7.98
C ASP A 104 7.21 -0.11 7.69
N SER A 105 6.01 0.45 7.58
CA SER A 105 5.81 1.85 7.29
C SER A 105 4.49 2.34 7.87
N GLN A 106 4.53 3.13 8.94
CA GLN A 106 3.33 3.81 9.44
C GLN A 106 2.70 4.69 8.36
N ARG A 107 3.50 5.36 7.54
CA ARG A 107 3.03 6.28 6.49
C ARG A 107 2.23 5.61 5.39
N LEU A 108 2.61 4.41 5.00
CA LEU A 108 1.91 3.62 3.97
C LEU A 108 1.00 2.55 4.58
N GLY A 109 1.19 2.20 5.85
CA GLY A 109 0.36 1.22 6.56
C GLY A 109 -0.91 1.80 7.17
N THR A 110 -1.10 3.12 7.10
CA THR A 110 -2.29 3.82 7.60
C THR A 110 -3.16 4.30 6.45
N ASP A 111 -4.22 3.60 6.19
CA ASP A 111 -5.32 3.93 5.29
C ASP A 111 -6.40 4.75 6.02
N VAL A 112 -7.23 5.45 5.27
CA VAL A 112 -8.34 6.27 5.78
C VAL A 112 -9.65 5.65 5.32
N ASP A 113 -10.20 4.76 6.13
CA ASP A 113 -11.45 4.06 5.86
C ASP A 113 -12.61 4.61 6.69
N GLU A 114 -12.33 5.06 7.90
CA GLU A 114 -13.34 5.52 8.86
C GLU A 114 -13.05 6.96 9.35
N PRO A 115 -14.05 7.68 9.83
CA PRO A 115 -13.85 9.02 10.41
C PRO A 115 -12.80 9.08 11.53
N ALA A 116 -12.64 8.00 12.28
CA ALA A 116 -11.63 7.89 13.34
C ALA A 116 -10.19 7.94 12.79
N ASP A 117 -9.95 7.46 11.56
CA ASP A 117 -8.63 7.46 10.94
C ASP A 117 -8.15 8.87 10.59
N LEU A 118 -9.05 9.83 10.48
CA LEU A 118 -8.70 11.24 10.29
C LEU A 118 -7.83 11.78 11.44
N ALA A 119 -7.90 11.17 12.64
CA ALA A 119 -7.03 11.53 13.75
C ALA A 119 -5.55 11.31 13.39
N GLU A 120 -5.22 10.20 12.74
CA GLU A 120 -3.86 9.89 12.29
C GLU A 120 -3.38 10.94 11.28
N VAL A 121 -4.25 11.38 10.37
CA VAL A 121 -3.93 12.41 9.39
C VAL A 121 -3.69 13.76 10.05
N LEU A 122 -4.49 14.13 11.05
CA LEU A 122 -4.32 15.39 11.79
C LEU A 122 -3.08 15.38 12.69
N ILE A 123 -2.70 14.23 13.26
CA ILE A 123 -1.53 14.09 14.13
C ILE A 123 -0.23 14.05 13.30
N HIS A 124 -0.19 13.24 12.26
CA HIS A 124 1.05 12.88 11.56
C HIS A 124 1.17 13.47 10.16
N GLY A 125 0.07 14.03 9.61
CA GLY A 125 0.03 14.55 8.26
C GLY A 125 0.67 15.94 8.15
N GLU A 126 1.57 16.10 7.18
CA GLU A 126 2.19 17.39 6.80
C GLU A 126 1.76 17.81 5.39
N GLY A 127 1.01 16.96 4.69
CA GLY A 127 0.60 17.15 3.30
C GLY A 127 -0.74 17.85 3.13
N ARG A 128 -1.23 17.84 1.88
CA ARG A 128 -2.46 18.52 1.46
C ARG A 128 -3.70 18.01 2.16
N ALA A 129 -3.78 16.71 2.49
CA ALA A 129 -4.92 16.14 3.19
C ALA A 129 -5.08 16.73 4.59
N ALA A 130 -3.99 16.79 5.36
CA ALA A 130 -4.00 17.40 6.69
C ALA A 130 -4.29 18.92 6.66
N ALA A 131 -3.75 19.64 5.67
CA ALA A 131 -4.04 21.06 5.49
C ALA A 131 -5.53 21.27 5.20
N TRP A 132 -6.10 20.49 4.27
CA TRP A 132 -7.51 20.58 3.92
C TRP A 132 -8.44 20.26 5.11
N LEU A 133 -8.13 19.22 5.90
CA LEU A 133 -8.92 18.89 7.10
C LEU A 133 -8.97 20.05 8.09
N ARG A 134 -7.82 20.68 8.35
CA ARG A 134 -7.76 21.84 9.27
C ARG A 134 -8.53 23.04 8.72
N GLU A 135 -8.42 23.34 7.44
CA GLU A 135 -9.19 24.40 6.78
C GLU A 135 -10.69 24.12 6.76
N ALA A 136 -11.10 22.84 6.70
CA ALA A 136 -12.49 22.41 6.76
C ALA A 136 -13.07 22.36 8.19
N GLY A 137 -12.31 22.79 9.20
CA GLY A 137 -12.75 22.88 10.61
C GLY A 137 -12.60 21.55 11.37
N PHE A 138 -11.86 20.57 10.85
CA PHE A 138 -11.58 19.35 11.60
C PHE A 138 -10.45 19.59 12.61
N ALA A 139 -10.65 19.16 13.85
CA ALA A 139 -9.71 19.28 14.95
C ALA A 139 -9.68 18.01 15.80
N LEU A 140 -8.59 17.84 16.56
CA LEU A 140 -8.47 16.78 17.55
C LEU A 140 -9.12 17.21 18.86
N ASP A 141 -9.90 16.31 19.45
CA ASP A 141 -10.39 16.42 20.83
C ASP A 141 -9.79 15.29 21.68
N ALA A 142 -9.09 15.67 22.73
CA ALA A 142 -8.47 14.75 23.69
C ALA A 142 -9.04 14.93 25.12
N SER A 143 -10.17 15.61 25.28
CA SER A 143 -10.75 15.97 26.59
C SER A 143 -11.17 14.76 27.41
N GLU A 144 -11.53 13.64 26.77
CA GLU A 144 -12.00 12.41 27.41
C GLU A 144 -10.97 11.27 27.43
N GLY A 145 -9.68 11.57 27.29
CA GLY A 145 -8.57 10.62 27.40
C GLY A 145 -8.28 9.80 26.14
N ARG A 146 -9.22 9.64 25.21
CA ARG A 146 -9.01 9.09 23.88
C ARG A 146 -9.13 10.21 22.85
N VAL A 147 -8.16 10.26 21.95
CA VAL A 147 -8.20 11.25 20.87
C VAL A 147 -9.33 10.91 19.90
N THR A 148 -10.19 11.89 19.65
CA THR A 148 -11.27 11.83 18.66
C THR A 148 -11.15 13.00 17.68
N VAL A 149 -11.89 12.95 16.60
CA VAL A 149 -11.97 14.03 15.62
C VAL A 149 -13.31 14.72 15.75
N VAL A 150 -13.28 16.03 15.90
CA VAL A 150 -14.45 16.90 15.91
C VAL A 150 -14.42 17.85 14.71
N ARG A 151 -15.58 18.39 14.35
CA ARG A 151 -15.70 19.41 13.32
C ARG A 151 -16.55 20.58 13.84
N ASP A 152 -16.00 21.78 13.77
CA ASP A 152 -16.71 23.03 14.06
C ASP A 152 -17.59 23.47 12.89
#